data_a81e9c4c0daf2a5e9d9c81b24a2bce0e
#
_entry.id   a81e9c4c0daf2a5e9d9c81b24a2bce0e
#
_cell.length_a   1.000
_cell.length_b   1.000
_cell.length_c   1.000
_cell.angle_alpha   90.00
_cell.angle_beta   90.00
_cell.angle_gamma   90.00
#
_symmetry.space_group_name_H-M   'P 1'
#
loop_
_entity.id
_entity.type
_entity.pdbx_description
1 polymer ?
#
loop_
_entity_poly.entity_id
_entity_poly.type
_entity_poly.pdbx_seq_one_letter_code
_entity_poly.pdbx_strand_id
1 'polypeptide(L)'
;MMAPDRNKRMVAPAAEDCFALLQQPACGLVDHCLELAANPEAFWLSHFGFQAMALSRDWIAREPALLAINSICPIAEMGILRMPDHWVYHWHKDQNRQACINMLLSSDHHSHTLFGQAINSTNMHCLELAYEPGRYYLFNNQIPHTVINLDVDRYLFSLEFCDAVPYS
;
A
#
# COMPACT_ATOMS: atom_id res chain seq x y z
N MET A 1 -8.51 -43.96 -0.59
CA MET A 1 -8.67 -42.52 -0.25
C MET A 1 -7.55 -42.18 0.71
N MET A 2 -6.46 -41.52 0.25
CA MET A 2 -5.34 -41.15 1.11
C MET A 2 -5.79 -40.00 2.00
N ALA A 3 -5.58 -40.10 3.31
CA ALA A 3 -5.82 -39.01 4.25
C ALA A 3 -4.92 -37.80 3.86
N PRO A 4 -5.43 -36.56 3.90
CA PRO A 4 -4.59 -35.42 3.63
C PRO A 4 -3.44 -35.36 4.62
N ASP A 5 -2.24 -35.14 4.12
CA ASP A 5 -1.02 -34.99 4.91
C ASP A 5 -1.19 -33.84 5.90
N ARG A 6 -1.45 -34.14 7.16
CA ARG A 6 -1.66 -33.20 8.26
C ARG A 6 -0.37 -32.45 8.67
N ASN A 7 0.75 -32.77 8.05
CA ASN A 7 2.07 -32.25 8.41
C ASN A 7 2.60 -31.16 7.45
N LYS A 8 1.84 -30.71 6.45
CA LYS A 8 2.21 -29.46 5.77
C LYS A 8 2.08 -28.32 6.78
N ARG A 9 3.18 -27.96 7.43
CA ARG A 9 3.30 -26.67 8.14
C ARG A 9 2.99 -25.60 7.09
N MET A 10 1.82 -25.01 7.19
CA MET A 10 1.52 -23.81 6.42
C MET A 10 2.42 -22.72 6.98
N VAL A 11 3.34 -22.26 6.16
CA VAL A 11 4.30 -21.21 6.51
C VAL A 11 3.59 -19.86 6.30
N ALA A 12 3.81 -18.90 7.20
CA ALA A 12 3.39 -17.53 6.98
C ALA A 12 3.99 -17.01 5.67
N PRO A 13 3.33 -16.07 4.96
CA PRO A 13 3.93 -15.46 3.78
C PRO A 13 5.29 -14.86 4.16
N ALA A 14 6.30 -15.04 3.32
CA ALA A 14 7.59 -14.42 3.54
C ALA A 14 7.51 -12.91 3.23
N ALA A 15 8.27 -12.09 3.95
CA ALA A 15 8.22 -10.64 3.77
C ALA A 15 8.58 -10.24 2.32
N GLU A 16 9.59 -10.87 1.74
CA GLU A 16 10.03 -10.65 0.37
C GLU A 16 8.98 -10.98 -0.69
N ASP A 17 8.01 -11.84 -0.39
CA ASP A 17 6.89 -12.14 -1.27
C ASP A 17 5.78 -11.08 -1.19
N CYS A 18 5.73 -10.32 -0.11
CA CYS A 18 4.67 -9.38 0.20
C CYS A 18 5.01 -7.94 -0.17
N PHE A 19 6.24 -7.51 0.16
CA PHE A 19 6.68 -6.14 -0.07
C PHE A 19 8.21 -6.03 -0.14
N ALA A 20 8.68 -4.94 -0.75
CA ALA A 20 10.10 -4.59 -0.75
C ALA A 20 10.28 -3.09 -0.47
N LEU A 21 11.19 -2.76 0.45
CA LEU A 21 11.58 -1.38 0.72
C LEU A 21 12.50 -0.86 -0.40
N LEU A 22 12.15 0.29 -1.00
CA LEU A 22 13.00 0.94 -1.97
C LEU A 22 14.10 1.75 -1.29
N GLN A 23 15.28 1.83 -1.94
CA GLN A 23 16.45 2.44 -1.32
C GLN A 23 16.31 3.95 -1.11
N GLN A 24 15.74 4.65 -2.08
CA GLN A 24 15.60 6.11 -2.03
C GLN A 24 14.36 6.51 -1.22
N PRO A 25 14.52 7.37 -0.19
CA PRO A 25 13.39 7.97 0.51
C PRO A 25 12.75 9.07 -0.33
N ALA A 26 11.58 9.54 0.08
CA ALA A 26 10.97 10.75 -0.45
C ALA A 26 11.78 11.99 -0.04
N CYS A 27 11.88 12.98 -0.94
CA CYS A 27 12.59 14.24 -0.68
C CYS A 27 11.65 15.39 -0.28
N GLY A 28 10.61 15.67 -1.06
CA GLY A 28 9.67 16.76 -0.81
C GLY A 28 8.21 16.36 -0.94
N LEU A 29 7.97 15.17 -1.44
CA LEU A 29 6.62 14.71 -1.75
C LEU A 29 5.77 14.52 -0.49
N VAL A 30 6.35 14.11 0.63
CA VAL A 30 5.61 13.91 1.90
C VAL A 30 5.01 15.23 2.37
N ASP A 31 5.81 16.27 2.49
CA ASP A 31 5.36 17.59 2.96
C ASP A 31 4.26 18.13 2.04
N HIS A 32 4.45 18.04 0.73
CA HIS A 32 3.44 18.44 -0.24
C HIS A 32 2.13 17.66 -0.10
N CYS A 33 2.19 16.35 0.06
CA CYS A 33 1.00 15.52 0.26
C CYS A 33 0.24 15.90 1.55
N LEU A 34 0.97 16.13 2.64
CA LEU A 34 0.38 16.53 3.91
C LEU A 34 -0.23 17.93 3.85
N GLU A 35 0.41 18.88 3.17
CA GLU A 35 -0.15 20.22 2.91
C GLU A 35 -1.45 20.15 2.11
N LEU A 36 -1.49 19.34 1.05
CA LEU A 36 -2.71 19.10 0.28
C LEU A 36 -3.81 18.45 1.11
N ALA A 37 -3.46 17.44 1.90
CA ALA A 37 -4.43 16.72 2.74
C ALA A 37 -5.02 17.61 3.86
N ALA A 38 -4.24 18.57 4.36
CA ALA A 38 -4.66 19.53 5.38
C ALA A 38 -5.50 20.68 4.83
N ASN A 39 -5.56 20.85 3.51
CA ASN A 39 -6.35 21.93 2.90
C ASN A 39 -7.86 21.66 3.09
N PRO A 40 -8.62 22.56 3.75
CA PRO A 40 -10.06 22.37 3.96
C PRO A 40 -10.87 22.36 2.66
N GLU A 41 -10.34 22.93 1.58
CA GLU A 41 -10.94 22.94 0.24
C GLU A 41 -10.51 21.73 -0.60
N ALA A 42 -9.78 20.76 -0.01
CA ALA A 42 -9.31 19.57 -0.70
C ALA A 42 -10.50 18.74 -1.23
N PHE A 43 -10.44 18.40 -2.51
CA PHE A 43 -11.46 17.59 -3.14
C PHE A 43 -11.10 16.10 -3.09
N TRP A 44 -11.88 15.36 -2.33
CA TRP A 44 -11.72 13.92 -2.14
C TRP A 44 -12.79 13.14 -2.90
N LEU A 45 -12.35 12.17 -3.68
CA LEU A 45 -13.23 11.21 -4.34
C LEU A 45 -13.39 9.95 -3.50
N SER A 46 -14.59 9.38 -3.50
CA SER A 46 -14.79 8.06 -2.90
C SER A 46 -14.10 6.98 -3.74
N HIS A 47 -13.33 6.09 -3.11
CA HIS A 47 -12.55 5.07 -3.77
C HIS A 47 -12.51 3.79 -2.92
N PHE A 48 -13.36 2.80 -3.22
CA PHE A 48 -13.41 1.48 -2.55
C PHE A 48 -13.37 1.50 -1.01
N GLY A 49 -14.10 2.42 -0.38
CA GLY A 49 -14.10 2.57 1.08
C GLY A 49 -13.01 3.51 1.62
N PHE A 50 -12.14 4.02 0.76
CA PHE A 50 -11.22 5.12 1.02
C PHE A 50 -11.74 6.41 0.40
N GLN A 51 -11.04 7.50 0.68
CA GLN A 51 -11.09 8.72 -0.10
C GLN A 51 -9.76 8.87 -0.84
N ALA A 52 -9.80 9.33 -2.08
CA ALA A 52 -8.62 9.52 -2.91
C ALA A 52 -8.53 10.94 -3.45
N MET A 53 -7.32 11.45 -3.54
CA MET A 53 -6.99 12.73 -4.17
C MET A 53 -5.86 12.49 -5.18
N ALA A 54 -6.08 12.86 -6.44
CA ALA A 54 -5.05 12.74 -7.47
C ALA A 54 -3.92 13.76 -7.26
N LEU A 55 -2.70 13.33 -7.54
CA LEU A 55 -1.50 14.17 -7.54
C LEU A 55 -1.07 14.53 -8.97
N SER A 56 -0.49 15.74 -9.13
CA SER A 56 0.09 16.15 -10.40
C SER A 56 1.25 15.25 -10.82
N ARG A 57 1.28 14.85 -12.07
CA ARG A 57 2.39 14.07 -12.66
C ARG A 57 3.72 14.84 -12.71
N ASP A 58 3.69 16.17 -12.51
CA ASP A 58 4.91 16.99 -12.43
C ASP A 58 5.83 16.55 -11.30
N TRP A 59 5.29 15.88 -10.28
CA TRP A 59 6.05 15.33 -9.18
C TRP A 59 6.99 14.17 -9.60
N ILE A 60 6.70 13.49 -10.71
CA ILE A 60 7.59 12.46 -11.25
C ILE A 60 8.97 13.04 -11.57
N ALA A 61 9.02 14.24 -12.15
CA ALA A 61 10.28 14.89 -12.48
C ALA A 61 10.99 15.57 -11.29
N ARG A 62 10.23 15.88 -10.23
CA ARG A 62 10.76 16.58 -9.04
C ARG A 62 11.29 15.64 -7.97
N GLU A 63 10.82 14.40 -7.96
CA GLU A 63 11.13 13.40 -6.94
C GLU A 63 12.08 12.34 -7.54
N PRO A 64 13.34 12.27 -7.12
CA PRO A 64 14.33 11.37 -7.73
C PRO A 64 13.92 9.90 -7.74
N ALA A 65 13.25 9.46 -6.66
CA ALA A 65 12.74 8.09 -6.57
C ALA A 65 11.66 7.82 -7.63
N LEU A 66 10.71 8.74 -7.82
CA LEU A 66 9.65 8.60 -8.82
C LEU A 66 10.19 8.66 -10.24
N LEU A 67 11.19 9.50 -10.50
CA LEU A 67 11.85 9.59 -11.80
C LEU A 67 12.54 8.26 -12.15
N ALA A 68 13.27 7.67 -11.20
CA ALA A 68 13.92 6.38 -11.38
C ALA A 68 12.89 5.26 -11.61
N ILE A 69 11.83 5.20 -10.82
CA ILE A 69 10.72 4.24 -10.98
C ILE A 69 10.10 4.38 -12.37
N ASN A 70 9.71 5.59 -12.76
CA ASN A 70 9.04 5.85 -14.03
C ASN A 70 9.91 5.52 -15.26
N SER A 71 11.25 5.54 -15.12
CA SER A 71 12.17 5.15 -16.19
C SER A 71 12.19 3.63 -16.43
N ILE A 72 11.81 2.84 -15.43
CA ILE A 72 11.74 1.37 -15.48
C ILE A 72 10.32 0.91 -15.81
N CYS A 73 9.36 1.41 -15.06
CA CYS A 73 7.95 1.09 -15.16
C CYS A 73 7.13 2.39 -15.22
N PRO A 74 6.55 2.74 -16.38
CA PRO A 74 5.80 3.98 -16.51
C PRO A 74 4.66 4.07 -15.50
N ILE A 75 4.61 5.19 -14.79
CA ILE A 75 3.57 5.49 -13.80
C ILE A 75 2.31 5.96 -14.52
N ALA A 76 1.18 5.32 -14.27
CA ALA A 76 -0.13 5.72 -14.81
C ALA A 76 -0.73 6.85 -13.97
N GLU A 77 -0.94 6.56 -12.69
CA GLU A 77 -1.60 7.43 -11.74
C GLU A 77 -0.88 7.44 -10.41
N MET A 78 -1.02 8.53 -9.67
CA MET A 78 -0.56 8.62 -8.29
C MET A 78 -1.47 9.56 -7.51
N GLY A 79 -1.60 9.30 -6.22
CA GLY A 79 -2.48 10.07 -5.38
C GLY A 79 -2.27 9.83 -3.90
N ILE A 80 -3.07 10.53 -3.10
CA ILE A 80 -3.17 10.36 -1.67
C ILE A 80 -4.44 9.57 -1.39
N LEU A 81 -4.33 8.51 -0.61
CA LEU A 81 -5.43 7.76 -0.06
C LEU A 81 -5.63 8.17 1.40
N ARG A 82 -6.85 8.55 1.75
CA ARG A 82 -7.27 8.83 3.12
C ARG A 82 -8.15 7.70 3.62
N MET A 83 -7.75 7.07 4.69
CA MET A 83 -8.53 6.08 5.40
C MET A 83 -9.04 6.68 6.70
N PRO A 84 -10.38 6.72 6.92
CA PRO A 84 -10.94 7.29 8.13
C PRO A 84 -10.47 6.58 9.41
N ASP A 85 -10.65 7.25 10.54
CA ASP A 85 -10.49 6.66 11.86
C ASP A 85 -11.45 5.48 12.09
N HIS A 86 -11.07 4.53 12.95
CA HIS A 86 -11.86 3.34 13.33
C HIS A 86 -12.40 2.56 12.13
N TRP A 87 -11.56 2.37 11.10
CA TRP A 87 -11.93 1.75 9.83
C TRP A 87 -11.14 0.48 9.57
N VAL A 88 -11.79 -0.51 8.95
CA VAL A 88 -11.14 -1.74 8.46
C VAL A 88 -11.43 -1.90 6.98
N TYR A 89 -10.37 -2.01 6.20
CA TYR A 89 -10.46 -2.45 4.81
C TYR A 89 -10.22 -3.96 4.77
N HIS A 90 -11.29 -4.71 4.54
CA HIS A 90 -11.30 -6.17 4.67
C HIS A 90 -10.24 -6.89 3.84
N TRP A 91 -9.95 -8.12 4.21
CA TRP A 91 -9.09 -9.02 3.47
C TRP A 91 -9.51 -9.13 2.01
N HIS A 92 -8.61 -8.83 1.09
CA HIS A 92 -8.84 -8.86 -0.35
C HIS A 92 -7.52 -9.05 -1.10
N LYS A 93 -7.64 -9.32 -2.39
CA LYS A 93 -6.59 -9.18 -3.40
C LYS A 93 -7.07 -8.18 -4.43
N ASP A 94 -6.18 -7.42 -4.99
CA ASP A 94 -6.54 -6.53 -6.09
C ASP A 94 -6.80 -7.35 -7.35
N GLN A 95 -7.85 -6.98 -8.08
CA GLN A 95 -8.20 -7.67 -9.32
C GLN A 95 -7.42 -7.15 -10.53
N ASN A 96 -7.12 -5.84 -10.53
CA ASN A 96 -6.58 -5.14 -11.70
C ASN A 96 -5.10 -4.77 -11.57
N ARG A 97 -4.52 -4.87 -10.39
CA ARG A 97 -3.11 -4.54 -10.11
C ARG A 97 -2.37 -5.76 -9.59
N GLN A 98 -1.18 -6.02 -10.13
CA GLN A 98 -0.28 -7.03 -9.57
C GLN A 98 0.62 -6.43 -8.50
N ALA A 99 1.19 -5.28 -8.78
CA ALA A 99 2.00 -4.52 -7.83
C ALA A 99 1.66 -3.02 -7.89
N CYS A 100 1.93 -2.33 -6.80
CA CYS A 100 1.88 -0.86 -6.72
C CYS A 100 3.03 -0.37 -5.83
N ILE A 101 3.23 0.93 -5.74
CA ILE A 101 4.13 1.51 -4.74
C ILE A 101 3.29 2.33 -3.78
N ASN A 102 3.52 2.07 -2.49
CA ASN A 102 2.89 2.77 -1.40
C ASN A 102 3.94 3.44 -0.50
N MET A 103 3.55 4.56 0.13
CA MET A 103 4.36 5.26 1.12
C MET A 103 3.44 5.83 2.19
N LEU A 104 3.68 5.49 3.45
CA LEU A 104 2.98 6.09 4.56
C LEU A 104 3.46 7.54 4.75
N LEU A 105 2.52 8.49 4.90
CA LEU A 105 2.85 9.91 4.95
C LEU A 105 3.14 10.41 6.37
N SER A 106 2.51 9.80 7.39
CA SER A 106 2.73 10.18 8.79
C SER A 106 2.68 8.96 9.71
N SER A 107 3.22 9.09 10.92
CA SER A 107 3.26 8.05 11.96
C SER A 107 2.38 8.35 13.17
N ASP A 108 1.57 9.39 13.11
CA ASP A 108 0.72 9.87 14.21
C ASP A 108 -0.63 9.14 14.30
N HIS A 109 -0.76 8.00 13.65
CA HIS A 109 -1.92 7.13 13.68
C HIS A 109 -1.56 5.73 14.17
N HIS A 110 -2.56 5.01 14.68
CA HIS A 110 -2.45 3.62 15.08
C HIS A 110 -3.13 2.74 14.03
N SER A 111 -2.37 2.29 13.03
CA SER A 111 -2.87 1.46 11.95
C SER A 111 -1.95 0.31 11.62
N HIS A 112 -2.52 -0.74 11.06
CA HIS A 112 -1.83 -1.97 10.66
C HIS A 112 -2.11 -2.28 9.20
N THR A 113 -1.08 -2.65 8.47
CA THR A 113 -1.20 -3.24 7.13
C THR A 113 -0.71 -4.67 7.21
N LEU A 114 -1.62 -5.62 7.02
CA LEU A 114 -1.34 -7.04 7.20
C LEU A 114 -1.45 -7.77 5.86
N PHE A 115 -0.50 -8.65 5.61
CA PHE A 115 -0.58 -9.70 4.60
C PHE A 115 -0.95 -11.01 5.26
N GLY A 116 -1.72 -11.86 4.58
CA GLY A 116 -2.18 -13.08 5.21
C GLY A 116 -2.26 -14.27 4.27
N GLN A 117 -2.14 -15.44 4.87
CA GLN A 117 -2.40 -16.72 4.24
C GLN A 117 -3.39 -17.51 5.09
N ALA A 118 -4.52 -17.89 4.50
CA ALA A 118 -5.53 -18.67 5.20
C ALA A 118 -4.99 -20.05 5.57
N ILE A 119 -5.15 -20.43 6.83
CA ILE A 119 -4.88 -21.78 7.34
C ILE A 119 -6.16 -22.64 7.21
N ASN A 120 -7.30 -22.04 7.56
CA ASN A 120 -8.63 -22.61 7.45
C ASN A 120 -9.67 -21.46 7.37
N SER A 121 -10.93 -21.77 7.51
CA SER A 121 -12.03 -20.79 7.43
C SER A 121 -12.01 -19.70 8.53
N THR A 122 -11.27 -19.92 9.62
CA THR A 122 -11.27 -19.04 10.81
C THR A 122 -9.91 -18.49 11.18
N ASN A 123 -8.82 -19.10 10.71
CA ASN A 123 -7.47 -18.74 11.10
C ASN A 123 -6.60 -18.37 9.90
N MET A 124 -5.75 -17.38 10.08
CA MET A 124 -4.74 -16.94 9.11
C MET A 124 -3.36 -16.84 9.76
N HIS A 125 -2.33 -17.13 8.99
CA HIS A 125 -1.00 -16.60 9.28
C HIS A 125 -0.94 -15.17 8.75
N CYS A 126 -0.47 -14.24 9.57
CA CYS A 126 -0.33 -12.84 9.18
C CYS A 126 1.11 -12.36 9.29
N LEU A 127 1.48 -11.48 8.37
CA LEU A 127 2.71 -10.71 8.39
C LEU A 127 2.35 -9.22 8.33
N GLU A 128 2.91 -8.43 9.21
CA GLU A 128 2.70 -6.98 9.21
C GLU A 128 3.76 -6.26 8.36
N LEU A 129 3.30 -5.34 7.53
CA LEU A 129 4.15 -4.31 6.94
C LEU A 129 4.17 -3.11 7.90
N ALA A 130 5.22 -3.02 8.71
CA ALA A 130 5.49 -1.86 9.53
C ALA A 130 6.13 -0.77 8.67
N TYR A 131 5.31 0.17 8.19
CA TYR A 131 5.80 1.28 7.38
C TYR A 131 6.73 2.21 8.16
N GLU A 132 7.84 2.59 7.52
CA GLU A 132 8.60 3.77 7.88
C GLU A 132 8.04 4.96 7.07
N PRO A 133 7.53 6.03 7.72
CA PRO A 133 7.00 7.19 7.00
C PRO A 133 8.02 7.81 6.05
N GLY A 134 7.56 8.23 4.87
CA GLY A 134 8.44 8.80 3.85
C GLY A 134 9.31 7.80 3.09
N ARG A 135 9.08 6.50 3.27
CA ARG A 135 9.76 5.44 2.53
C ARG A 135 8.81 4.77 1.55
N TYR A 136 9.30 4.50 0.35
CA TYR A 136 8.55 3.81 -0.69
C TYR A 136 8.66 2.30 -0.53
N TYR A 137 7.53 1.61 -0.65
CA TYR A 137 7.44 0.16 -0.62
C TYR A 137 6.78 -0.34 -1.90
N LEU A 138 7.46 -1.22 -2.61
CA LEU A 138 6.82 -2.05 -3.63
C LEU A 138 5.91 -3.04 -2.90
N PHE A 139 4.65 -3.10 -3.28
CA PHE A 139 3.59 -3.82 -2.60
C PHE A 139 3.00 -4.88 -3.52
N ASN A 140 2.94 -6.13 -3.06
CA ASN A 140 2.35 -7.23 -3.82
C ASN A 140 0.83 -7.28 -3.60
N ASN A 141 0.08 -6.77 -4.55
CA ASN A 141 -1.39 -6.75 -4.50
C ASN A 141 -2.04 -8.13 -4.72
N GLN A 142 -1.24 -9.16 -5.08
CA GLN A 142 -1.72 -10.51 -5.31
C GLN A 142 -1.69 -11.39 -4.05
N ILE A 143 -1.05 -10.94 -2.98
CA ILE A 143 -1.15 -11.58 -1.66
C ILE A 143 -2.38 -11.00 -0.93
N PRO A 144 -3.21 -11.83 -0.28
CA PRO A 144 -4.31 -11.33 0.53
C PRO A 144 -3.81 -10.34 1.57
N HIS A 145 -4.43 -9.16 1.63
CA HIS A 145 -4.04 -8.11 2.55
C HIS A 145 -5.25 -7.37 3.12
N THR A 146 -5.04 -6.72 4.26
CA THR A 146 -6.03 -5.89 4.94
C THR A 146 -5.35 -4.69 5.57
N VAL A 147 -6.12 -3.63 5.78
CA VAL A 147 -5.69 -2.46 6.54
C VAL A 147 -6.68 -2.21 7.67
N ILE A 148 -6.15 -1.99 8.87
CA ILE A 148 -6.92 -1.67 10.07
C ILE A 148 -6.41 -0.31 10.56
N ASN A 149 -7.31 0.66 10.71
CA ASN A 149 -7.00 1.96 11.29
C ASN A 149 -7.82 2.15 12.57
N LEU A 150 -7.14 2.36 13.70
CA LEU A 150 -7.75 2.31 15.02
C LEU A 150 -7.98 3.68 15.66
N ASP A 151 -7.43 4.75 15.10
CA ASP A 151 -7.59 6.10 15.66
C ASP A 151 -7.75 7.17 14.57
N VAL A 152 -6.86 8.14 14.45
CA VAL A 152 -7.00 9.26 13.52
C VAL A 152 -6.89 8.86 12.06
N ASP A 153 -7.29 9.74 11.16
CA ASP A 153 -7.19 9.53 9.71
C ASP A 153 -5.77 9.13 9.28
N ARG A 154 -5.67 8.11 8.47
CA ARG A 154 -4.43 7.60 7.90
C ARG A 154 -4.28 8.06 6.47
N TYR A 155 -3.13 8.62 6.15
CA TYR A 155 -2.79 9.10 4.80
C TYR A 155 -1.68 8.24 4.19
N LEU A 156 -1.93 7.74 2.99
CA LEU A 156 -1.00 6.92 2.22
C LEU A 156 -0.83 7.53 0.83
N PHE A 157 0.41 7.75 0.41
CA PHE A 157 0.71 7.94 -1.01
C PHE A 157 0.65 6.58 -1.70
N SER A 158 0.01 6.51 -2.86
CA SER A 158 -0.03 5.32 -3.70
C SER A 158 0.15 5.69 -5.16
N LEU A 159 0.87 4.85 -5.91
CA LEU A 159 0.96 4.96 -7.35
C LEU A 159 0.65 3.65 -8.05
N GLU A 160 0.14 3.76 -9.28
CA GLU A 160 -0.16 2.66 -10.17
C GLU A 160 0.67 2.76 -11.45
N PHE A 161 1.00 1.62 -12.03
CA PHE A 161 1.74 1.53 -13.29
C PHE A 161 0.81 1.46 -14.49
N CYS A 162 1.29 1.89 -15.67
CA CYS A 162 0.52 1.84 -16.92
C CYS A 162 0.17 0.41 -17.35
N ASP A 163 1.09 -0.52 -17.09
CA ASP A 163 0.92 -1.94 -17.40
C ASP A 163 0.87 -2.76 -16.10
N ALA A 164 0.32 -3.97 -16.19
CA ALA A 164 0.35 -4.91 -15.07
C ALA A 164 1.81 -5.33 -14.81
N VAL A 165 2.43 -4.67 -13.83
CA VAL A 165 3.81 -4.96 -13.42
C VAL A 165 3.77 -6.11 -12.42
N PRO A 166 4.41 -7.26 -12.70
CA PRO A 166 4.51 -8.34 -11.73
C PRO A 166 5.38 -7.90 -10.55
N TYR A 167 5.12 -8.49 -9.40
CA TYR A 167 5.88 -8.22 -8.17
C TYR A 167 7.26 -8.90 -8.15
N SER A 168 7.68 -9.59 -9.13
CA SER A 168 8.96 -10.33 -9.18
C SER A 168 10.08 -9.49 -9.75
#